data_053d1ee04bea148b2f655238ce1f6569
#
_entry.id   053d1ee04bea148b2f655238ce1f6569
#
_cell.length_a   1.000
_cell.length_b   1.000
_cell.length_c   1.000
_cell.angle_alpha   90.00
_cell.angle_beta   90.00
_cell.angle_gamma   90.00
#
_symmetry.space_group_name_H-M   'P 1'
#
loop_
_entity.id
_entity.type
_entity.pdbx_description
1 polymer ?
#
loop_
_entity_poly.entity_id
_entity_poly.type
_entity_poly.pdbx_seq_one_letter_code
_entity_poly.pdbx_strand_id
1 'polypeptide(L)'
;ATLNMARAYAGTVMLEGTTLSEGRGTTRALELFAAPGLDARAIHAEMQRLAPHWLTGAKLREIFVEPTFHKHAGKLCSGLFIHAEGPWYEPGAFKPWRLQALAFKAIRNLDSAYDLWRDFPYEYEFDKL
;
A
#
# COMPACT_ATOMS: atom_id res chain seq x y z
N ALA A 1 1.82 17.55 0.44
CA ALA A 1 0.77 16.56 0.30
C ALA A 1 -0.07 16.84 -0.94
N THR A 2 -0.44 15.81 -1.65
CA THR A 2 -1.28 15.92 -2.85
C THR A 2 -2.73 15.55 -2.52
N LEU A 3 -3.65 15.93 -3.39
CA LEU A 3 -5.03 15.48 -3.28
C LEU A 3 -5.12 13.95 -3.42
N ASN A 4 -4.31 13.37 -4.31
CA ASN A 4 -4.24 11.91 -4.48
C ASN A 4 -3.82 11.22 -3.17
N MET A 5 -2.84 11.77 -2.48
CA MET A 5 -2.41 11.24 -1.17
C MET A 5 -3.54 11.32 -0.15
N ALA A 6 -4.23 12.46 -0.09
CA ALA A 6 -5.34 12.62 0.85
C ALA A 6 -6.46 11.60 0.59
N ARG A 7 -6.75 11.33 -0.67
CA ARG A 7 -7.78 10.35 -1.04
C ARG A 7 -7.38 8.91 -0.70
N ALA A 8 -6.11 8.58 -0.80
CA ALA A 8 -5.62 7.22 -0.51
C ALA A 8 -5.34 6.99 0.98
N TYR A 9 -5.24 8.05 1.77
CA TYR A 9 -4.67 8.04 3.12
C TYR A 9 -5.35 7.05 4.06
N ALA A 10 -6.67 6.93 4.03
CA ALA A 10 -7.38 6.02 4.93
C ALA A 10 -6.96 4.55 4.75
N GLY A 11 -6.39 4.21 3.59
CA GLY A 11 -5.81 2.90 3.35
C GLY A 11 -4.31 2.87 3.63
N THR A 12 -3.56 3.82 3.07
CA THR A 12 -2.10 3.79 3.12
C THR A 12 -1.53 4.03 4.52
N VAL A 13 -2.28 4.70 5.39
CA VAL A 13 -1.86 4.84 6.79
C VAL A 13 -1.76 3.48 7.50
N MET A 14 -2.53 2.49 7.07
CA MET A 14 -2.47 1.13 7.64
C MET A 14 -1.12 0.46 7.40
N LEU A 15 -0.36 0.93 6.41
CA LEU A 15 0.96 0.39 6.09
C LEU A 15 1.98 0.61 7.20
N GLU A 16 1.76 1.56 8.10
CA GLU A 16 2.67 1.82 9.21
C GLU A 16 2.90 0.59 10.08
N GLY A 17 1.88 -0.24 10.25
CA GLY A 17 1.98 -1.48 11.03
C GLY A 17 2.56 -2.65 10.26
N THR A 18 3.03 -2.45 9.05
CA THR A 18 3.53 -3.50 8.17
C THR A 18 4.99 -3.28 7.77
N THR A 19 5.57 -4.29 7.13
CA THR A 19 6.91 -4.21 6.54
C THR A 19 6.91 -3.56 5.16
N LEU A 20 5.74 -3.27 4.62
CA LEU A 20 5.63 -2.57 3.34
C LEU A 20 5.93 -1.09 3.53
N SER A 21 6.70 -0.52 2.60
CA SER A 21 6.91 0.92 2.55
C SER A 21 5.65 1.60 2.00
N GLU A 22 5.22 2.66 2.68
CA GLU A 22 4.19 3.57 2.19
C GLU A 22 4.77 4.68 1.31
N GLY A 23 6.00 4.52 0.87
CA GLY A 23 6.68 5.49 0.03
C GLY A 23 7.33 6.65 0.77
N ARG A 24 7.45 6.60 2.10
CA ARG A 24 8.23 7.59 2.84
C ARG A 24 9.67 7.53 2.37
N GLY A 25 10.29 8.70 2.16
CA GLY A 25 11.59 8.78 1.52
C GLY A 25 11.52 8.85 -0.01
N THR A 26 10.32 8.98 -0.57
CA THR A 26 10.07 9.27 -1.97
C THR A 26 9.23 10.54 -2.10
N THR A 27 9.05 11.03 -3.32
CA THR A 27 8.23 12.22 -3.58
C THR A 27 6.72 11.93 -3.54
N ARG A 28 6.33 10.66 -3.45
CA ARG A 28 4.92 10.23 -3.51
C ARG A 28 4.52 9.41 -2.28
N ALA A 29 4.95 9.86 -1.10
CA ALA A 29 4.61 9.20 0.16
C ALA A 29 3.10 9.06 0.36
N LEU A 30 2.67 7.89 0.86
CA LEU A 30 1.29 7.55 1.17
C LEU A 30 0.35 7.47 -0.05
N GLU A 31 0.94 7.31 -1.24
CA GLU A 31 0.19 7.08 -2.48
C GLU A 31 0.47 5.70 -3.07
N LEU A 32 1.30 4.89 -2.39
CA LEU A 32 1.75 3.59 -2.87
C LEU A 32 2.06 2.65 -1.72
N PHE A 33 2.18 1.36 -2.04
CA PHE A 33 2.87 0.43 -1.16
C PHE A 33 3.90 -0.35 -1.98
N ALA A 34 5.05 -0.58 -1.38
CA ALA A 34 6.16 -1.25 -2.07
C ALA A 34 7.09 -1.93 -1.07
N ALA A 35 7.82 -2.93 -1.53
CA ALA A 35 8.90 -3.56 -0.80
C ALA A 35 9.85 -4.23 -1.78
N PRO A 36 11.09 -4.53 -1.36
CA PRO A 36 12.00 -5.29 -2.21
C PRO A 36 11.42 -6.66 -2.54
N GLY A 37 11.50 -7.04 -3.82
CA GLY A 37 11.10 -8.37 -4.26
C GLY A 37 9.61 -8.65 -4.34
N LEU A 38 8.74 -7.68 -4.15
CA LEU A 38 7.31 -7.88 -4.37
C LEU A 38 7.01 -8.10 -5.85
N ASP A 39 6.14 -9.05 -6.13
CA ASP A 39 5.58 -9.23 -7.47
C ASP A 39 4.27 -8.43 -7.58
N ALA A 40 4.40 -7.16 -7.96
CA ALA A 40 3.26 -6.24 -8.02
C ALA A 40 2.19 -6.71 -8.99
N ARG A 41 2.60 -7.30 -10.12
CA ARG A 41 1.65 -7.81 -11.12
C ARG A 41 0.83 -8.96 -10.55
N ALA A 42 1.48 -9.90 -9.88
CA ALA A 42 0.80 -11.04 -9.26
C ALA A 42 -0.14 -10.58 -8.15
N ILE A 43 0.28 -9.60 -7.34
CA ILE A 43 -0.55 -9.03 -6.29
C ILE A 43 -1.80 -8.39 -6.88
N HIS A 44 -1.64 -7.58 -7.92
CA HIS A 44 -2.77 -6.92 -8.58
C HIS A 44 -3.74 -7.95 -9.19
N ALA A 45 -3.21 -8.97 -9.85
CA ALA A 45 -4.03 -10.05 -10.42
C ALA A 45 -4.80 -10.80 -9.33
N GLU A 46 -4.18 -11.08 -8.20
CA GLU A 46 -4.84 -11.75 -7.08
C GLU A 46 -5.93 -10.88 -6.47
N MET A 47 -5.68 -9.57 -6.33
CA MET A 47 -6.70 -8.63 -5.88
C MET A 47 -7.92 -8.63 -6.80
N GLN A 48 -7.69 -8.62 -8.11
CA GLN A 48 -8.75 -8.68 -9.12
C GLN A 48 -9.53 -9.99 -9.04
N ARG A 49 -8.84 -11.11 -8.78
CA ARG A 49 -9.47 -12.41 -8.64
C ARG A 49 -10.36 -12.48 -7.40
N LEU A 50 -9.87 -11.92 -6.28
CA LEU A 50 -10.55 -12.01 -4.98
C LEU A 50 -11.79 -11.12 -4.92
N ALA A 51 -11.66 -9.86 -5.31
CA ALA A 51 -12.73 -8.89 -5.15
C ALA A 51 -12.58 -7.75 -6.17
N PRO A 52 -12.91 -7.98 -7.45
CA PRO A 52 -12.73 -6.97 -8.49
C PRO A 52 -13.49 -5.68 -8.21
N HIS A 53 -14.65 -5.76 -7.55
CA HIS A 53 -15.45 -4.58 -7.23
C HIS A 53 -14.81 -3.69 -6.16
N TRP A 54 -13.85 -4.21 -5.39
CA TRP A 54 -13.10 -3.41 -4.41
C TRP A 54 -12.01 -2.55 -5.05
N LEU A 55 -11.75 -2.78 -6.34
CA LEU A 55 -10.78 -2.01 -7.11
C LEU A 55 -11.41 -0.86 -7.89
N THR A 56 -12.73 -0.73 -7.84
CA THR A 56 -13.44 0.33 -8.56
C THR A 56 -13.19 1.69 -7.94
N GLY A 57 -13.23 2.72 -8.76
CA GLY A 57 -13.10 4.09 -8.30
C GLY A 57 -11.68 4.62 -8.21
N ALA A 58 -10.68 3.78 -8.45
CA ALA A 58 -9.27 4.15 -8.53
C ALA A 58 -8.56 3.22 -9.49
N LYS A 59 -7.36 3.58 -9.89
CA LYS A 59 -6.53 2.76 -10.78
C LYS A 59 -5.23 2.41 -10.07
N LEU A 60 -4.83 1.14 -10.16
CA LEU A 60 -3.54 0.67 -9.66
C LEU A 60 -2.54 0.55 -10.80
N ARG A 61 -1.30 0.93 -10.54
CA ARG A 61 -0.20 0.83 -11.51
C ARG A 61 1.03 0.27 -10.82
N GLU A 62 1.74 -0.63 -11.47
CA GLU A 62 3.04 -1.08 -11.00
C GLU A 62 4.00 0.11 -10.90
N ILE A 63 4.79 0.12 -9.83
CA ILE A 63 5.77 1.18 -9.61
C ILE A 63 7.05 0.58 -9.02
N PHE A 64 8.17 1.20 -9.34
CA PHE A 64 9.47 0.94 -8.73
C PHE A 64 9.94 2.21 -8.04
N VAL A 65 10.36 2.10 -6.79
CA VAL A 65 10.86 3.23 -6.01
C VAL A 65 12.08 2.80 -5.21
N GLU A 66 12.92 3.78 -4.89
CA GLU A 66 14.06 3.59 -3.99
C GLU A 66 13.96 4.63 -2.89
N PRO A 67 13.41 4.27 -1.72
CA PRO A 67 13.27 5.22 -0.63
C PRO A 67 14.63 5.71 -0.14
N THR A 68 14.72 6.99 0.23
CA THR A 68 15.95 7.56 0.75
C THR A 68 16.06 7.47 2.27
N PHE A 69 14.94 7.20 2.94
CA PHE A 69 14.89 6.97 4.39
C PHE A 69 13.69 6.11 4.75
N HIS A 70 13.54 5.74 6.02
CA HIS A 70 12.52 4.81 6.53
C HIS A 70 12.69 3.40 5.99
N LYS A 71 11.58 2.67 5.87
CA LYS A 71 11.60 1.27 5.46
C LYS A 71 12.29 1.09 4.12
N HIS A 72 13.16 0.11 4.06
CA HIS A 72 13.88 -0.30 2.83
C HIS A 72 14.70 0.81 2.18
N ALA A 73 15.18 1.77 2.97
CA ALA A 73 16.01 2.87 2.46
C ALA A 73 17.20 2.33 1.66
N GLY A 74 17.45 2.92 0.49
CA GLY A 74 18.53 2.53 -0.39
C GLY A 74 18.30 1.25 -1.18
N LYS A 75 17.11 0.65 -1.10
CA LYS A 75 16.77 -0.58 -1.84
C LYS A 75 15.73 -0.30 -2.90
N LEU A 76 15.90 -0.95 -4.06
CA LEU A 76 14.88 -0.90 -5.09
C LEU A 76 13.66 -1.71 -4.63
N CYS A 77 12.51 -1.04 -4.56
CA CYS A 77 11.26 -1.63 -4.17
C CYS A 77 10.31 -1.66 -5.35
N SER A 78 9.51 -2.71 -5.44
CA SER A 78 8.40 -2.81 -6.39
C SER A 78 7.08 -2.82 -5.62
N GLY A 79 6.04 -2.31 -6.25
CA GLY A 79 4.74 -2.26 -5.62
C GLY A 79 3.68 -1.66 -6.52
N LEU A 80 2.62 -1.17 -5.91
CA LEU A 80 1.50 -0.59 -6.62
C LEU A 80 1.29 0.86 -6.19
N PHE A 81 1.12 1.73 -7.19
CA PHE A 81 0.74 3.12 -7.01
C PHE A 81 -0.77 3.24 -7.15
N ILE A 82 -1.37 4.03 -6.27
CA ILE A 82 -2.83 4.21 -6.23
C ILE A 82 -3.17 5.55 -6.89
N HIS A 83 -3.80 5.49 -8.05
CA HIS A 83 -4.30 6.68 -8.74
C HIS A 83 -5.76 6.91 -8.38
N ALA A 84 -6.02 7.84 -7.47
CA ALA A 84 -7.36 8.30 -7.10
C ALA A 84 -7.61 9.68 -7.68
N GLU A 85 -7.45 9.79 -8.98
CA GLU A 85 -7.58 11.05 -9.72
C GLU A 85 -7.92 10.77 -11.19
N GLY A 86 -8.22 11.82 -11.95
CA GLY A 86 -8.52 11.70 -13.37
C GLY A 86 -9.86 11.02 -13.64
N PRO A 87 -10.07 10.57 -14.88
CA PRO A 87 -11.39 10.05 -15.29
C PRO A 87 -11.77 8.71 -14.65
N TRP A 88 -10.80 8.00 -14.08
CA TRP A 88 -11.06 6.72 -13.40
C TRP A 88 -11.36 6.88 -11.92
N TYR A 89 -11.28 8.09 -11.34
CA TYR A 89 -11.57 8.30 -9.94
C TYR A 89 -13.08 8.49 -9.73
N GLU A 90 -13.67 7.64 -8.87
CA GLU A 90 -15.08 7.68 -8.50
C GLU A 90 -15.18 7.73 -6.96
N PRO A 91 -15.46 8.91 -6.38
CA PRO A 91 -15.46 9.07 -4.91
C PRO A 91 -16.42 8.14 -4.18
N GLY A 92 -17.57 7.84 -4.80
CA GLY A 92 -18.56 6.95 -4.19
C GLY A 92 -18.16 5.48 -4.19
N ALA A 93 -17.24 5.09 -5.07
CA ALA A 93 -16.82 3.70 -5.23
C ALA A 93 -15.47 3.41 -4.59
N PHE A 94 -14.56 4.40 -4.54
CA PHE A 94 -13.22 4.19 -3.99
C PHE A 94 -13.23 4.22 -2.46
N LYS A 95 -12.89 3.07 -1.87
CA LYS A 95 -12.75 2.93 -0.41
C LYS A 95 -11.32 2.47 -0.12
N PRO A 96 -10.42 3.40 0.18
CA PRO A 96 -8.98 3.09 0.28
C PRO A 96 -8.64 2.06 1.34
N TRP A 97 -9.39 2.04 2.47
CA TRP A 97 -9.15 1.09 3.54
C TRP A 97 -9.39 -0.36 3.08
N ARG A 98 -10.46 -0.59 2.30
CA ARG A 98 -10.76 -1.96 1.84
C ARG A 98 -9.83 -2.39 0.70
N LEU A 99 -9.42 -1.46 -0.14
CA LEU A 99 -8.43 -1.74 -1.18
C LEU A 99 -7.12 -2.19 -0.54
N GLN A 100 -6.69 -1.50 0.51
CA GLN A 100 -5.46 -1.84 1.21
C GLN A 100 -5.57 -3.18 1.94
N ALA A 101 -6.70 -3.45 2.58
CA ALA A 101 -6.96 -4.76 3.21
C ALA A 101 -6.92 -5.88 2.18
N LEU A 102 -7.46 -5.65 0.99
CA LEU A 102 -7.43 -6.61 -0.11
C LEU A 102 -5.99 -6.87 -0.56
N ALA A 103 -5.16 -5.83 -0.62
CA ALA A 103 -3.74 -5.98 -0.94
C ALA A 103 -3.02 -6.87 0.08
N PHE A 104 -3.28 -6.68 1.36
CA PHE A 104 -2.71 -7.54 2.41
C PHE A 104 -3.13 -8.99 2.23
N LYS A 105 -4.40 -9.22 1.94
CA LYS A 105 -4.91 -10.58 1.70
C LYS A 105 -4.26 -11.22 0.47
N ALA A 106 -4.11 -10.46 -0.60
CA ALA A 106 -3.46 -10.93 -1.82
C ALA A 106 -2.01 -11.34 -1.57
N ILE A 107 -1.26 -10.51 -0.85
CA ILE A 107 0.12 -10.81 -0.49
C ILE A 107 0.20 -12.10 0.34
N ARG A 108 -0.67 -12.24 1.32
CA ARG A 108 -0.70 -13.42 2.18
C ARG A 108 -1.09 -14.69 1.40
N ASN A 109 -2.00 -14.56 0.44
CA ASN A 109 -2.39 -15.69 -0.41
C ASN A 109 -1.25 -16.15 -1.32
N LEU A 110 -0.46 -15.21 -1.84
CA LEU A 110 0.63 -15.52 -2.76
C LEU A 110 1.86 -16.05 -2.01
N ASP A 111 2.08 -15.61 -0.79
CA ASP A 111 3.19 -16.04 0.04
C ASP A 111 2.76 -16.02 1.51
N SER A 112 2.31 -17.17 2.00
CA SER A 112 1.83 -17.30 3.37
C SER A 112 2.90 -17.06 4.42
N ALA A 113 4.18 -17.17 4.05
CA ALA A 113 5.32 -16.96 4.94
C ALA A 113 5.87 -15.53 4.86
N TYR A 114 5.28 -14.66 4.02
CA TYR A 114 5.75 -13.28 3.91
C TYR A 114 5.64 -12.57 5.26
N ASP A 115 6.74 -11.94 5.67
CA ASP A 115 6.81 -11.19 6.92
C ASP A 115 6.14 -9.81 6.72
N LEU A 116 4.83 -9.80 6.85
CA LEU A 116 4.01 -8.62 6.54
C LEU A 116 3.88 -7.66 7.73
N TRP A 117 3.74 -8.18 8.93
CA TRP A 117 3.43 -7.35 10.09
C TRP A 117 4.70 -6.97 10.85
N ARG A 118 4.76 -5.71 11.29
CA ARG A 118 5.87 -5.27 12.13
C ARG A 118 5.79 -5.94 13.49
N ASP A 119 6.95 -6.32 14.01
CA ASP A 119 7.05 -7.18 15.19
C ASP A 119 7.27 -6.38 16.50
N PHE A 120 6.98 -5.10 16.51
CA PHE A 120 7.10 -4.33 17.75
C PHE A 120 5.87 -3.48 17.99
N PRO A 121 5.46 -3.33 19.26
CA PRO A 121 4.33 -2.48 19.60
C PRO A 121 4.66 -0.99 19.38
N TYR A 122 3.63 -0.16 19.30
CA TYR A 122 3.79 1.28 19.33
C TYR A 122 4.17 1.66 20.77
N GLU A 123 5.46 1.78 21.03
CA GLU A 123 6.01 1.90 22.38
C GLU A 123 5.35 3.00 23.21
N TYR A 124 5.18 4.16 22.63
CA TYR A 124 4.67 5.31 23.37
C TYR A 124 3.20 5.20 23.76
N GLU A 125 2.43 4.36 23.11
CA GLU A 125 1.01 4.18 23.44
C GLU A 125 0.82 3.29 24.67
N PHE A 126 1.63 2.27 24.78
CA PHE A 126 1.54 1.34 25.90
C PHE A 126 2.25 1.84 27.12
N ASP A 127 3.36 2.53 26.99
CA ASP A 127 4.15 3.02 28.10
C ASP A 127 3.51 4.23 28.79
N LYS A 128 2.58 4.90 28.15
CA LYS A 128 1.90 6.08 28.68
C LYS A 128 0.51 5.80 29.23
N LEU A 129 0.02 4.62 29.00
CA LEU A 129 -1.26 4.18 29.55
C LEU A 129 -1.06 3.47 30.88
#